data_5d86759cd1d2a46708e4ea03827b9b68
#
_entry.id   5d86759cd1d2a46708e4ea03827b9b68
#
_cell.length_a   1.000
_cell.length_b   1.000
_cell.length_c   1.000
_cell.angle_alpha   90.00
_cell.angle_beta   90.00
_cell.angle_gamma   90.00
#
_symmetry.space_group_name_H-M   'P 1'
#
loop_
_entity.id
_entity.type
_entity.pdbx_description
1 polymer ?
#
loop_
_entity_poly.entity_id
_entity_poly.type
_entity_poly.pdbx_seq_one_letter_code
_entity_poly.pdbx_strand_id
1 'polypeptide(L)'
;RRICIATGTSVAPFLRELANKHAPRGTTVEVRPIVNKFFGESVTVAGLITGQDLVAQCQDVQADEILIVRSMIRAEGDLFLDNMSVDEVRAKLPCPLKITENSGEGFWRAISGQL
;
A
#
# COMPACT_ATOMS: atom_id res chain seq x y z
N ARG A 1 -15.37 7.54 -4.27
CA ARG A 1 -13.94 7.52 -4.06
C ARG A 1 -13.43 6.08 -4.03
N ARG A 2 -12.39 5.82 -4.76
CA ARG A 2 -11.75 4.51 -4.80
C ARG A 2 -10.36 4.58 -4.20
N ILE A 3 -10.06 3.64 -3.29
CA ILE A 3 -8.76 3.54 -2.64
C ILE A 3 -8.21 2.14 -2.87
N CYS A 4 -6.97 2.03 -3.31
CA CYS A 4 -6.27 0.76 -3.41
C CYS A 4 -5.24 0.68 -2.29
N ILE A 5 -5.32 -0.37 -1.48
CA ILE A 5 -4.34 -0.62 -0.42
C ILE A 5 -3.39 -1.69 -0.92
N ALA A 6 -2.12 -1.33 -1.09
CA ALA A 6 -1.08 -2.29 -1.47
C ALA A 6 -0.37 -2.77 -0.21
N THR A 7 -0.32 -4.08 -0.01
CA THR A 7 0.18 -4.67 1.22
C THR A 7 0.76 -6.05 0.98
N GLY A 8 1.39 -6.62 1.99
CA GLY A 8 1.91 -7.97 1.92
C GLY A 8 0.81 -9.03 1.86
N THR A 9 1.13 -10.19 1.30
CA THR A 9 0.13 -11.23 1.07
C THR A 9 -0.45 -11.82 2.35
N SER A 10 0.31 -11.82 3.46
CA SER A 10 -0.17 -12.39 4.72
C SER A 10 -1.25 -11.54 5.40
N VAL A 11 -1.25 -10.23 5.17
CA VAL A 11 -2.17 -9.30 5.83
C VAL A 11 -3.37 -8.96 4.94
N ALA A 12 -3.25 -9.15 3.63
CA ALA A 12 -4.27 -8.75 2.67
C ALA A 12 -5.68 -9.28 3.00
N PRO A 13 -5.89 -10.57 3.34
CA PRO A 13 -7.23 -11.04 3.69
C PRO A 13 -7.84 -10.33 4.88
N PHE A 14 -7.03 -10.06 5.90
CA PHE A 14 -7.48 -9.33 7.08
C PHE A 14 -7.91 -7.90 6.74
N LEU A 15 -7.12 -7.22 5.93
CA LEU A 15 -7.43 -5.85 5.52
C LEU A 15 -8.67 -5.78 4.63
N ARG A 16 -8.89 -6.79 3.77
CA ARG A 16 -10.12 -6.87 2.97
C ARG A 16 -11.35 -6.97 3.85
N GLU A 17 -11.30 -7.83 4.84
CA GLU A 17 -12.41 -8.00 5.77
C GLU A 17 -12.68 -6.71 6.55
N LEU A 18 -11.62 -6.10 7.06
CA LEU A 18 -11.72 -4.85 7.81
C LEU A 18 -12.30 -3.73 6.95
N ALA A 19 -11.84 -3.60 5.72
CA ALA A 19 -12.30 -2.58 4.78
C ALA A 19 -13.78 -2.79 4.43
N ASN A 20 -14.19 -4.04 4.20
CA ASN A 20 -15.59 -4.34 3.89
C ASN A 20 -16.53 -3.97 5.03
N LYS A 21 -16.09 -4.11 6.27
CA LYS A 21 -16.90 -3.79 7.44
C LYS A 21 -16.96 -2.30 7.74
N HIS A 22 -15.88 -1.57 7.47
CA HIS A 22 -15.69 -0.22 8.01
C HIS A 22 -15.49 0.87 6.96
N ALA A 23 -15.45 0.53 5.67
CA ALA A 23 -15.29 1.56 4.64
C ALA A 23 -16.46 2.56 4.68
N PRO A 24 -16.16 3.87 4.64
CA PRO A 24 -17.23 4.86 4.63
C PRO A 24 -18.13 4.72 3.41
N ARG A 25 -19.39 5.14 3.56
CA ARG A 25 -20.33 5.14 2.46
C ARG A 25 -19.79 5.99 1.30
N GLY A 26 -19.86 5.46 0.10
CA GLY A 26 -19.31 6.14 -1.08
C GLY A 26 -17.83 5.90 -1.32
N THR A 27 -17.18 5.12 -0.46
CA THR A 27 -15.77 4.74 -0.62
C THR A 27 -15.67 3.27 -0.95
N THR A 28 -14.99 2.97 -2.07
CA THR A 28 -14.67 1.59 -2.45
C THR A 28 -13.21 1.32 -2.14
N VAL A 29 -12.93 0.25 -1.43
CA VAL A 29 -11.58 -0.11 -1.04
C VAL A 29 -11.21 -1.43 -1.71
N GLU A 30 -10.15 -1.39 -2.53
CA GLU A 30 -9.51 -2.59 -3.08
C GLU A 30 -8.27 -2.87 -2.25
N VAL A 31 -8.08 -4.13 -1.84
CA VAL A 31 -6.83 -4.53 -1.19
C VAL A 31 -6.05 -5.37 -2.19
N ARG A 32 -4.88 -4.87 -2.57
CA ARG A 32 -4.01 -5.55 -3.53
C ARG A 32 -2.83 -6.19 -2.80
N PRO A 33 -2.79 -7.53 -2.74
CA PRO A 33 -1.61 -8.20 -2.19
C PRO A 33 -0.45 -8.09 -3.18
N ILE A 34 0.69 -7.66 -2.68
CA ILE A 34 1.91 -7.54 -3.49
C ILE A 34 2.78 -8.76 -3.22
N VAL A 35 3.04 -9.53 -4.26
CA VAL A 35 3.93 -10.69 -4.17
C VAL A 35 5.37 -10.20 -4.14
N ASN A 36 6.15 -10.63 -3.15
CA ASN A 36 7.53 -10.22 -3.02
C ASN A 36 8.40 -11.04 -3.96
N LYS A 37 8.71 -10.47 -5.12
CA LYS A 37 9.57 -11.13 -6.12
C LYS A 37 11.04 -10.83 -5.89
N PHE A 38 11.34 -9.71 -5.24
CA PHE A 38 12.71 -9.29 -4.98
C PHE A 38 13.39 -10.22 -3.96
N PHE A 39 12.72 -10.48 -2.84
CA PHE A 39 13.25 -11.36 -1.78
C PHE A 39 12.76 -12.81 -1.88
N GLY A 40 11.73 -13.06 -2.69
CA GLY A 40 11.14 -14.38 -2.87
C GLY A 40 9.66 -14.42 -2.46
N GLU A 41 8.88 -15.26 -3.13
CA GLU A 41 7.44 -15.31 -2.95
C GLU A 41 7.00 -15.83 -1.56
N SER A 42 7.90 -16.51 -0.84
CA SER A 42 7.62 -16.93 0.53
C SER A 42 7.67 -15.79 1.54
N VAL A 43 8.21 -14.64 1.16
CA VAL A 43 8.24 -13.44 2.01
C VAL A 43 6.92 -12.70 1.85
N THR A 44 6.12 -12.64 2.90
CA THR A 44 4.73 -12.17 2.83
C THR A 44 4.43 -10.91 3.63
N VAL A 45 5.41 -10.34 4.31
CA VAL A 45 5.21 -9.16 5.17
C VAL A 45 5.39 -7.86 4.39
N ALA A 46 4.54 -6.88 4.71
CA ALA A 46 4.53 -5.59 4.00
C ALA A 46 5.85 -4.84 4.12
N GLY A 47 6.52 -4.92 5.27
CA GLY A 47 7.76 -4.19 5.51
C GLY A 47 8.94 -4.60 4.62
N LEU A 48 8.83 -5.72 3.88
CA LEU A 48 9.87 -6.19 2.98
C LEU A 48 9.51 -6.02 1.50
N ILE A 49 8.38 -5.37 1.19
CA ILE A 49 8.01 -5.06 -0.20
C ILE A 49 8.90 -3.95 -0.72
N THR A 50 9.46 -4.17 -1.92
CA THR A 50 10.33 -3.19 -2.57
C THR A 50 9.54 -2.24 -3.47
N GLY A 51 10.15 -1.12 -3.83
CA GLY A 51 9.56 -0.17 -4.77
C GLY A 51 9.32 -0.81 -6.14
N GLN A 52 10.23 -1.68 -6.59
CA GLN A 52 10.08 -2.38 -7.87
C GLN A 52 8.84 -3.26 -7.90
N ASP A 53 8.61 -4.04 -6.85
CA ASP A 53 7.44 -4.91 -6.78
C ASP A 53 6.15 -4.10 -6.70
N LEU A 54 6.15 -3.03 -5.93
CA LEU A 54 5.00 -2.15 -5.82
C LEU A 54 4.63 -1.54 -7.18
N VAL A 55 5.61 -0.96 -7.88
CA VAL A 55 5.40 -0.35 -9.19
C VAL A 55 4.92 -1.38 -10.20
N ALA A 56 5.60 -2.54 -10.29
CA ALA A 56 5.28 -3.55 -11.29
C ALA A 56 3.87 -4.13 -11.11
N GLN A 57 3.43 -4.29 -9.88
CA GLN A 57 2.16 -4.97 -9.59
C GLN A 57 0.98 -4.02 -9.41
N CYS A 58 1.20 -2.71 -9.50
CA CYS A 58 0.15 -1.71 -9.38
C CYS A 58 -0.09 -0.90 -10.66
N GLN A 59 0.47 -1.32 -11.80
CA GLN A 59 0.32 -0.58 -13.06
C GLN A 59 -1.11 -0.55 -13.59
N ASP A 60 -1.91 -1.54 -13.25
CA ASP A 60 -3.30 -1.64 -13.69
C ASP A 60 -4.31 -1.11 -12.66
N VAL A 61 -3.85 -0.51 -11.59
CA VAL A 61 -4.73 0.02 -10.55
C VAL A 61 -5.54 1.21 -11.08
N GLN A 62 -6.85 1.13 -10.91
CA GLN A 62 -7.78 2.21 -11.26
C GLN A 62 -8.43 2.71 -9.99
N ALA A 63 -7.76 3.62 -9.31
CA ALA A 63 -8.21 4.17 -8.04
C ALA A 63 -7.84 5.65 -7.96
N ASP A 64 -8.42 6.34 -6.99
CA ASP A 64 -8.09 7.74 -6.74
C ASP A 64 -6.75 7.86 -6.02
N GLU A 65 -6.37 6.84 -5.28
CA GLU A 65 -5.08 6.81 -4.59
C GLU A 65 -4.67 5.39 -4.23
N ILE A 66 -3.37 5.18 -4.05
CA ILE A 66 -2.79 3.94 -3.52
C ILE A 66 -2.28 4.24 -2.12
N LEU A 67 -2.69 3.41 -1.16
CA LEU A 67 -2.22 3.52 0.24
C LEU A 67 -1.20 2.44 0.53
N ILE A 68 -0.12 2.81 1.19
CA ILE A 68 0.86 1.88 1.75
C ILE A 68 1.13 2.25 3.20
N VAL A 69 1.61 1.28 3.97
CA VAL A 69 2.01 1.54 5.36
C VAL A 69 3.46 2.00 5.43
N ARG A 70 3.75 2.82 6.44
CA ARG A 70 5.06 3.42 6.63
C ARG A 70 6.20 2.41 6.74
N SER A 71 5.91 1.21 7.24
CA SER A 71 6.93 0.16 7.39
C SER A 71 7.53 -0.32 6.06
N MET A 72 6.92 -0.02 4.91
CA MET A 72 7.52 -0.31 3.61
C MET A 72 8.71 0.59 3.28
N ILE A 73 8.88 1.67 4.00
CA ILE A 73 9.93 2.67 3.76
C ILE A 73 10.98 2.55 4.85
N ARG A 74 12.23 2.70 4.48
CA ARG A 74 13.33 2.66 5.45
C ARG A 74 13.16 3.75 6.50
N ALA A 75 13.47 3.42 7.75
CA ALA A 75 13.25 4.33 8.88
C ALA A 75 14.03 5.64 8.77
N GLU A 76 15.13 5.63 8.04
CA GLU A 76 16.04 6.77 7.94
C GLU A 76 15.83 7.63 6.69
N GLY A 77 14.66 7.60 6.10
CA GLY A 77 14.43 8.41 4.93
C GLY A 77 13.19 8.01 4.16
N ASP A 78 13.19 8.33 2.88
CA ASP A 78 12.07 8.07 1.97
C ASP A 78 12.44 7.05 0.89
N LEU A 79 13.24 6.03 1.27
CA LEU A 79 13.68 4.97 0.38
C LEU A 79 13.02 3.64 0.72
N PHE A 80 12.60 2.92 -0.30
CA PHE A 80 12.24 1.51 -0.18
C PHE A 80 13.51 0.65 -0.01
N LEU A 81 13.33 -0.63 0.30
CA LEU A 81 14.47 -1.51 0.58
C LEU A 81 15.40 -1.71 -0.63
N ASP A 82 14.92 -1.52 -1.84
CA ASP A 82 15.71 -1.59 -3.07
C ASP A 82 16.29 -0.24 -3.47
N ASN A 83 16.31 0.71 -2.57
CA ASN A 83 16.81 2.08 -2.75
C ASN A 83 16.03 2.94 -3.75
N MET A 84 14.88 2.51 -4.21
CA MET A 84 13.99 3.41 -4.94
C MET A 84 13.43 4.45 -3.97
N SER A 85 13.44 5.71 -4.36
CA SER A 85 12.84 6.76 -3.54
C SER A 85 11.32 6.74 -3.66
N VAL A 86 10.64 7.30 -2.66
CA VAL A 86 9.19 7.49 -2.72
C VAL A 86 8.80 8.30 -3.96
N ASP A 87 9.57 9.33 -4.29
CA ASP A 87 9.30 10.17 -5.47
C ASP A 87 9.44 9.38 -6.78
N GLU A 88 10.44 8.50 -6.88
CA GLU A 88 10.58 7.63 -8.04
C GLU A 88 9.39 6.68 -8.20
N VAL A 89 8.94 6.10 -7.09
CA VAL A 89 7.77 5.20 -7.09
C VAL A 89 6.52 5.98 -7.48
N ARG A 90 6.32 7.16 -6.91
CA ARG A 90 5.17 8.02 -7.27
C ARG A 90 5.13 8.34 -8.76
N ALA A 91 6.28 8.63 -9.34
CA ALA A 91 6.37 8.98 -10.76
C ALA A 91 5.99 7.82 -11.68
N LYS A 92 6.11 6.59 -11.20
CA LYS A 92 5.86 5.37 -11.99
C LYS A 92 4.50 4.73 -11.70
N LEU A 93 3.77 5.21 -10.71
CA LEU A 93 2.45 4.68 -10.37
C LEU A 93 1.34 5.40 -11.16
N PRO A 94 0.24 4.70 -11.47
CA PRO A 94 -0.87 5.29 -12.24
C PRO A 94 -1.73 6.28 -11.45
N CYS A 95 -1.58 6.35 -10.14
CA CYS A 95 -2.37 7.25 -9.29
C CYS A 95 -1.54 7.70 -8.08
N PRO A 96 -2.00 8.73 -7.34
CA PRO A 96 -1.26 9.26 -6.21
C PRO A 96 -0.98 8.21 -5.13
N LEU A 97 0.21 8.26 -4.56
CA LEU A 97 0.63 7.39 -3.48
C LEU A 97 0.53 8.11 -2.16
N LYS A 98 -0.15 7.51 -1.19
CA LYS A 98 -0.21 8.01 0.18
C LYS A 98 0.38 6.98 1.14
N ILE A 99 1.06 7.48 2.15
CA ILE A 99 1.72 6.66 3.17
C ILE A 99 0.97 6.85 4.48
N THR A 100 0.51 5.75 5.06
CA THR A 100 -0.20 5.79 6.34
C THR A 100 0.72 5.36 7.47
N GLU A 101 0.37 5.77 8.69
CA GLU A 101 1.01 5.26 9.89
C GLU A 101 0.73 3.77 10.06
N ASN A 102 1.59 3.08 10.82
CA ASN A 102 1.46 1.65 11.08
C ASN A 102 0.39 1.30 12.13
N SER A 103 -0.44 2.26 12.53
CA SER A 103 -1.49 2.04 13.52
C SER A 103 -2.84 1.82 12.84
N GLY A 104 -3.75 1.13 13.54
CA GLY A 104 -5.13 0.97 13.06
C GLY A 104 -5.84 2.31 12.90
N GLU A 105 -5.56 3.26 13.78
CA GLU A 105 -6.14 4.59 13.72
C GLU A 105 -5.68 5.35 12.48
N GLY A 106 -4.38 5.36 12.20
CA GLY A 106 -3.86 6.02 11.01
C GLY A 106 -4.42 5.42 9.74
N PHE A 107 -4.53 4.10 9.70
CA PHE A 107 -5.12 3.39 8.59
C PHE A 107 -6.58 3.77 8.38
N TRP A 108 -7.36 3.82 9.45
CA TRP A 108 -8.76 4.22 9.41
C TRP A 108 -8.93 5.66 8.91
N ARG A 109 -8.09 6.57 9.38
CA ARG A 109 -8.10 7.96 8.92
C ARG A 109 -7.84 8.06 7.42
N ALA A 110 -6.90 7.27 6.92
CA ALA A 110 -6.58 7.26 5.49
C ALA A 110 -7.79 6.81 4.66
N ILE A 111 -8.48 5.74 5.08
CA ILE A 111 -9.67 5.24 4.39
C ILE A 111 -10.80 6.27 4.43
N SER A 112 -10.98 6.94 5.55
CA SER A 112 -12.04 7.93 5.72
C SER A 112 -11.71 9.29 5.08
N GLY A 113 -10.52 9.47 4.55
CA GLY A 113 -10.12 10.71 3.89
C GLY A 113 -9.70 11.83 4.83
N GLN A 114 -9.33 11.51 6.07
CA GLN A 114 -8.94 12.48 7.09
C GLN A 114 -7.43 12.73 7.17
N LEU A 115 -6.68 12.22 6.25
CA LEU A 115 -5.24 12.48 6.18
C LEU A 115 -4.94 13.85 5.59
#